data_d46b3402c85c822043b8dda3d0816ac5
#
_entry.id   d46b3402c85c822043b8dda3d0816ac5
#
_cell.length_a   1.000
_cell.length_b   1.000
_cell.length_c   1.000
_cell.angle_alpha   90.00
_cell.angle_beta   90.00
_cell.angle_gamma   90.00
#
_symmetry.space_group_name_H-M   'P 1'
#
loop_
_entity.id
_entity.type
_entity.pdbx_description
1 polymer ?
#
loop_
_entity_poly.entity_id
_entity_poly.type
_entity_poly.pdbx_seq_one_letter_code
_entity_poly.pdbx_strand_id
1 'polypeptide(L)'
;AEQYQQVLQTRLSAATQLPDLVNLSIDVSTILNLGERGILLDVKDIINQYSNGNVENFAAEYYPNMWNANTASDGKMYWMPTQQYFTYQGEAFNSNMTQLIRKDWLDNLGLEVPDTLDEFRDALMAFQENDANGNGEQDEKMIYTPSFTYFAPSFGLPAGLLMIDMDDNTAKSPLLMKDQLVEYITYVKSLIDNNLIDTDAFDKSGEVIIQKMQSNTISATCDWALLTTNDVYVQDVGGVYWPVMLGKNEGEIPATIAEDSYSIKARFGVTKNCKDLQAVADLFDMIFTDEYANLCFYGVEGVTYTVGDNGEKNMDPRFKERDFYLEKGTGETLFYGLLPGNALATWETYLVGSMEKRPDLADFSETYCGYDKKFWYMGDAYLAVPSAEETDQLAQISNDIATYSNETLMKATTCAS
;
A
#
# COMPACT_ATOMS: atom_id res chain seq x y z
N ALA A 1 -0.02 -1.21 17.43
CA ALA A 1 -1.22 -1.64 16.69
C ALA A 1 -1.95 -2.78 17.40
N GLU A 2 -1.31 -3.90 17.72
CA GLU A 2 -1.94 -5.09 18.36
C GLU A 2 -2.61 -4.79 19.70
N GLN A 3 -1.99 -4.02 20.57
CA GLN A 3 -2.59 -3.61 21.83
C GLN A 3 -3.86 -2.78 21.64
N TYR A 4 -3.89 -1.91 20.63
CA TYR A 4 -5.08 -1.12 20.31
C TYR A 4 -6.25 -2.02 19.92
N GLN A 5 -6.03 -2.97 19.02
CA GLN A 5 -7.06 -3.90 18.56
C GLN A 5 -7.62 -4.75 19.70
N GLN A 6 -6.77 -5.30 20.57
CA GLN A 6 -7.21 -6.08 21.74
C GLN A 6 -8.05 -5.26 22.72
N VAL A 7 -7.62 -4.03 23.03
CA VAL A 7 -8.36 -3.12 23.91
C VAL A 7 -9.68 -2.70 23.27
N LEU A 8 -9.67 -2.40 21.97
CA LEU A 8 -10.86 -2.02 21.23
C LEU A 8 -11.89 -3.15 21.23
N GLN A 9 -11.51 -4.35 20.84
CA GLN A 9 -12.39 -5.53 20.84
C GLN A 9 -12.98 -5.80 22.21
N THR A 10 -12.17 -5.70 23.27
CA THR A 10 -12.64 -5.90 24.65
C THR A 10 -13.70 -4.87 25.05
N ARG A 11 -13.46 -3.59 24.76
CA ARG A 11 -14.40 -2.51 25.09
C ARG A 11 -15.68 -2.59 24.28
N LEU A 12 -15.58 -2.84 22.98
CA LEU A 12 -16.73 -3.00 22.10
C LEU A 12 -17.57 -4.22 22.49
N SER A 13 -16.96 -5.34 22.81
CA SER A 13 -17.66 -6.56 23.27
C SER A 13 -18.40 -6.34 24.58
N ALA A 14 -17.78 -5.64 25.53
CA ALA A 14 -18.38 -5.28 26.79
C ALA A 14 -19.42 -4.17 26.67
N ALA A 15 -19.45 -3.43 25.57
CA ALA A 15 -20.34 -2.29 25.29
C ALA A 15 -20.35 -1.21 26.40
N THR A 16 -19.21 -1.04 27.10
CA THR A 16 -19.03 -0.13 28.21
C THR A 16 -17.89 0.84 27.97
N GLN A 17 -18.04 2.08 28.43
CA GLN A 17 -17.04 3.14 28.32
C GLN A 17 -16.52 3.32 26.87
N LEU A 18 -17.43 3.28 25.89
CA LEU A 18 -17.12 3.48 24.49
C LEU A 18 -16.90 4.97 24.23
N PRO A 19 -15.89 5.33 23.44
CA PRO A 19 -15.78 6.69 22.89
C PRO A 19 -16.90 6.94 21.87
N ASP A 20 -17.13 8.19 21.52
CA ASP A 20 -18.16 8.58 20.54
C ASP A 20 -17.85 8.01 19.15
N LEU A 21 -16.59 8.10 18.74
CA LEU A 21 -16.07 7.63 17.45
C LEU A 21 -14.93 6.63 17.65
N VAL A 22 -14.89 5.57 16.83
CA VAL A 22 -13.85 4.53 16.87
C VAL A 22 -13.32 4.19 15.49
N ASN A 23 -12.02 4.03 15.37
CA ASN A 23 -11.44 3.40 14.19
C ASN A 23 -11.61 1.87 14.31
N LEU A 24 -12.41 1.31 13.41
CA LEU A 24 -12.80 -0.10 13.40
C LEU A 24 -11.73 -0.94 12.64
N SER A 25 -10.50 -0.97 13.17
CA SER A 25 -9.43 -1.85 12.67
C SER A 25 -9.65 -3.30 13.10
N ILE A 26 -10.84 -3.82 12.85
CA ILE A 26 -11.30 -5.18 13.17
C ILE A 26 -12.00 -5.77 11.95
N ASP A 27 -12.26 -7.07 11.97
CA ASP A 27 -12.93 -7.75 10.86
C ASP A 27 -14.38 -7.27 10.64
N VAL A 28 -14.82 -7.35 9.39
CA VAL A 28 -16.15 -6.85 8.98
C VAL A 28 -17.27 -7.62 9.67
N SER A 29 -17.13 -8.93 9.89
CA SER A 29 -18.16 -9.73 10.57
C SER A 29 -18.39 -9.26 11.99
N THR A 30 -17.32 -8.95 12.72
CA THR A 30 -17.42 -8.34 14.06
C THR A 30 -18.10 -6.97 14.01
N ILE A 31 -17.79 -6.13 13.03
CA ILE A 31 -18.44 -4.81 12.86
C ILE A 31 -19.94 -4.97 12.65
N LEU A 32 -20.34 -5.86 11.74
CA LEU A 32 -21.75 -6.15 11.45
C LEU A 32 -22.49 -6.64 12.70
N ASN A 33 -21.92 -7.57 13.43
CA ASN A 33 -22.49 -8.06 14.70
C ASN A 33 -22.66 -6.95 15.75
N LEU A 34 -21.69 -6.05 15.86
CA LEU A 34 -21.79 -4.88 16.75
C LEU A 34 -22.90 -3.92 16.31
N GLY A 35 -23.08 -3.74 15.01
CA GLY A 35 -24.16 -2.96 14.43
C GLY A 35 -25.53 -3.55 14.72
N GLU A 36 -25.73 -4.83 14.44
CA GLU A 36 -26.98 -5.57 14.72
C GLU A 36 -27.37 -5.52 16.20
N ARG A 37 -26.38 -5.55 17.10
CA ARG A 37 -26.58 -5.40 18.54
C ARG A 37 -26.84 -3.95 18.98
N GLY A 38 -26.83 -2.98 18.07
CA GLY A 38 -27.03 -1.56 18.35
C GLY A 38 -25.90 -0.92 19.17
N ILE A 39 -24.69 -1.46 19.10
CA ILE A 39 -23.49 -0.89 19.72
C ILE A 39 -22.90 0.19 18.81
N LEU A 40 -22.95 -0.03 17.49
CA LEU A 40 -22.66 0.96 16.45
C LEU A 40 -23.96 1.53 15.90
N LEU A 41 -23.96 2.81 15.58
CA LEU A 41 -25.08 3.53 15.00
C LEU A 41 -25.04 3.44 13.47
N ASP A 42 -26.18 3.71 12.84
CA ASP A 42 -26.27 3.86 11.39
C ASP A 42 -25.67 5.20 10.95
N VAL A 43 -24.48 5.15 10.36
CA VAL A 43 -23.75 6.34 9.91
C VAL A 43 -24.46 7.02 8.75
N LYS A 44 -25.11 6.24 7.87
CA LYS A 44 -25.87 6.80 6.74
C LYS A 44 -27.04 7.67 7.24
N ASP A 45 -27.72 7.23 8.30
CA ASP A 45 -28.79 8.01 8.89
C ASP A 45 -28.27 9.30 9.56
N ILE A 46 -27.09 9.24 10.19
CA ILE A 46 -26.42 10.42 10.75
C ILE A 46 -26.08 11.43 9.63
N ILE A 47 -25.49 10.99 8.53
CA ILE A 47 -25.17 11.85 7.40
C ILE A 47 -26.44 12.46 6.81
N ASN A 48 -27.46 11.67 6.55
CA ASN A 48 -28.73 12.16 6.00
C ASN A 48 -29.40 13.25 6.86
N GLN A 49 -29.19 13.19 8.19
CA GLN A 49 -29.84 14.14 9.12
C GLN A 49 -29.01 15.38 9.42
N TYR A 50 -27.69 15.26 9.43
CA TYR A 50 -26.80 16.27 10.01
C TYR A 50 -25.70 16.79 9.09
N SER A 51 -25.40 16.12 7.94
CA SER A 51 -24.36 16.56 6.99
C SER A 51 -24.74 17.88 6.33
N ASN A 52 -23.72 18.67 6.00
CA ASN A 52 -23.86 19.88 5.19
C ASN A 52 -23.75 19.60 3.67
N GLY A 53 -23.58 18.32 3.28
CA GLY A 53 -23.56 17.86 1.90
C GLY A 53 -22.15 17.55 1.35
N ASN A 54 -21.07 17.75 2.08
CA ASN A 54 -19.72 17.48 1.58
C ASN A 54 -19.49 15.99 1.34
N VAL A 55 -19.97 15.13 2.25
CA VAL A 55 -19.86 13.66 2.10
C VAL A 55 -20.60 13.20 0.85
N GLU A 56 -21.82 13.69 0.64
CA GLU A 56 -22.66 13.32 -0.52
C GLU A 56 -22.07 13.83 -1.82
N ASN A 57 -21.56 15.06 -1.84
CA ASN A 57 -20.92 15.64 -3.01
C ASN A 57 -19.67 14.85 -3.39
N PHE A 58 -18.83 14.53 -2.40
CA PHE A 58 -17.67 13.69 -2.62
C PHE A 58 -18.06 12.30 -3.16
N ALA A 59 -19.06 11.66 -2.54
CA ALA A 59 -19.52 10.38 -3.00
C ALA A 59 -20.03 10.44 -4.45
N ALA A 60 -20.78 11.46 -4.80
CA ALA A 60 -21.32 11.63 -6.16
C ALA A 60 -20.22 11.85 -7.21
N GLU A 61 -19.20 12.61 -6.87
CA GLU A 61 -18.13 12.99 -7.80
C GLU A 61 -17.04 11.90 -7.92
N TYR A 62 -16.58 11.39 -6.80
CA TYR A 62 -15.40 10.53 -6.77
C TYR A 62 -15.70 9.06 -6.43
N TYR A 63 -16.81 8.77 -5.73
CA TYR A 63 -17.14 7.41 -5.33
C TYR A 63 -18.65 7.12 -5.38
N PRO A 64 -19.22 7.06 -6.58
CA PRO A 64 -20.68 6.87 -6.73
C PRO A 64 -21.24 5.61 -6.07
N ASN A 65 -20.41 4.56 -5.91
CA ASN A 65 -20.81 3.30 -5.28
C ASN A 65 -20.62 3.28 -3.75
N MET A 66 -20.17 4.37 -3.13
CA MET A 66 -19.83 4.43 -1.70
C MET A 66 -20.94 3.88 -0.80
N TRP A 67 -22.16 4.33 -1.03
CA TRP A 67 -23.31 3.92 -0.23
C TRP A 67 -23.61 2.44 -0.36
N ASN A 68 -23.63 1.90 -1.59
CA ASN A 68 -23.93 0.50 -1.85
C ASN A 68 -22.82 -0.43 -1.31
N ALA A 69 -21.57 -0.06 -1.54
CA ALA A 69 -20.42 -0.85 -1.12
C ALA A 69 -20.21 -0.88 0.40
N ASN A 70 -20.85 0.01 1.15
CA ASN A 70 -20.70 0.09 2.61
C ASN A 70 -22.02 -0.12 3.37
N THR A 71 -23.10 -0.45 2.67
CA THR A 71 -24.40 -0.74 3.29
C THR A 71 -24.52 -2.25 3.55
N ALA A 72 -24.77 -2.60 4.80
CA ALA A 72 -24.99 -3.97 5.24
C ALA A 72 -26.33 -4.52 4.71
N SER A 73 -26.52 -5.83 4.81
CA SER A 73 -27.73 -6.54 4.34
C SER A 73 -29.03 -6.08 5.00
N ASP A 74 -28.96 -5.46 6.18
CA ASP A 74 -30.09 -4.86 6.88
C ASP A 74 -30.44 -3.43 6.43
N GLY A 75 -29.70 -2.90 5.43
CA GLY A 75 -29.88 -1.58 4.85
C GLY A 75 -29.19 -0.45 5.59
N LYS A 76 -28.41 -0.73 6.63
CA LYS A 76 -27.69 0.24 7.43
C LYS A 76 -26.21 0.29 7.08
N MET A 77 -25.56 1.39 7.38
CA MET A 77 -24.13 1.58 7.25
C MET A 77 -23.50 1.82 8.63
N TYR A 78 -22.72 0.86 9.11
CA TYR A 78 -22.15 0.87 10.45
C TYR A 78 -20.78 1.55 10.58
N TRP A 79 -20.26 2.04 9.47
CA TRP A 79 -18.99 2.78 9.41
C TRP A 79 -19.00 3.83 8.32
N MET A 80 -18.27 4.91 8.52
CA MET A 80 -17.84 5.81 7.47
C MET A 80 -16.54 5.27 6.89
N PRO A 81 -16.49 4.93 5.60
CA PRO A 81 -15.25 4.55 4.95
C PRO A 81 -14.36 5.79 4.82
N THR A 82 -13.09 5.68 5.19
CA THR A 82 -12.08 6.61 4.73
C THR A 82 -11.38 6.02 3.55
N GLN A 83 -11.13 6.82 2.55
CA GLN A 83 -10.67 6.36 1.26
C GLN A 83 -9.46 7.13 0.81
N GLN A 84 -8.61 6.45 0.06
CA GLN A 84 -7.64 7.11 -0.78
C GLN A 84 -8.14 7.01 -2.23
N TYR A 85 -8.22 8.14 -2.87
CA TYR A 85 -8.53 8.23 -4.28
C TYR A 85 -7.21 8.27 -5.06
N PHE A 86 -6.89 7.17 -5.72
CA PHE A 86 -5.64 7.01 -6.43
C PHE A 86 -5.85 7.34 -7.91
N THR A 87 -5.68 8.60 -8.26
CA THR A 87 -5.63 9.02 -9.66
C THR A 87 -4.37 9.82 -9.96
N TYR A 88 -3.92 9.69 -11.17
CA TYR A 88 -2.92 10.55 -11.77
C TYR A 88 -3.48 11.10 -13.08
N GLN A 89 -3.52 12.43 -13.22
CA GLN A 89 -4.11 13.13 -14.37
C GLN A 89 -5.56 12.69 -14.69
N GLY A 90 -6.35 12.35 -13.67
CA GLY A 90 -7.74 11.94 -13.80
C GLY A 90 -7.96 10.45 -14.14
N GLU A 91 -6.92 9.68 -14.33
CA GLU A 91 -6.98 8.25 -14.63
C GLU A 91 -6.61 7.40 -13.41
N ALA A 92 -7.13 6.18 -13.34
CA ALA A 92 -6.76 5.21 -12.32
C ALA A 92 -5.24 4.94 -12.35
N PHE A 93 -4.62 4.99 -11.19
CA PHE A 93 -3.19 4.83 -11.05
C PHE A 93 -2.78 3.36 -11.08
N ASN A 94 -1.63 3.05 -11.66
CA ASN A 94 -1.04 1.73 -11.54
C ASN A 94 -0.50 1.52 -10.12
N SER A 95 -0.65 0.31 -9.58
CA SER A 95 0.09 -0.08 -8.39
C SER A 95 1.57 0.16 -8.62
N ASN A 96 2.16 0.99 -7.77
CA ASN A 96 3.58 1.33 -7.86
C ASN A 96 4.47 0.37 -7.05
N MET A 97 3.97 -0.82 -6.75
CA MET A 97 4.74 -1.87 -6.12
C MET A 97 5.72 -2.49 -7.12
N THR A 98 7.00 -2.31 -6.88
CA THR A 98 8.05 -2.79 -7.78
C THR A 98 9.30 -3.20 -7.01
N GLN A 99 10.30 -3.68 -7.74
CA GLN A 99 11.62 -3.91 -7.21
C GLN A 99 12.39 -2.59 -7.15
N LEU A 100 13.16 -2.44 -6.09
CA LEU A 100 14.08 -1.32 -5.88
C LEU A 100 15.49 -1.86 -5.79
N ILE A 101 16.41 -1.33 -6.61
CA ILE A 101 17.81 -1.77 -6.66
C ILE A 101 18.75 -0.63 -6.25
N ARG A 102 19.89 -0.93 -5.66
CA ARG A 102 20.92 0.04 -5.28
C ARG A 102 21.54 0.68 -6.52
N LYS A 103 21.11 1.90 -6.83
CA LYS A 103 21.59 2.67 -7.99
C LYS A 103 23.04 3.08 -7.85
N ASP A 104 23.44 3.47 -6.66
CA ASP A 104 24.82 3.81 -6.34
C ASP A 104 25.79 2.64 -6.57
N TRP A 105 25.38 1.40 -6.30
CA TRP A 105 26.19 0.23 -6.60
C TRP A 105 26.25 -0.08 -8.09
N LEU A 106 25.15 0.10 -8.82
CA LEU A 106 25.18 0.00 -10.29
C LEU A 106 26.17 1.01 -10.87
N ASP A 107 26.10 2.27 -10.46
CA ASP A 107 26.98 3.33 -10.94
C ASP A 107 28.45 3.04 -10.62
N ASN A 108 28.77 2.58 -9.42
CA ASN A 108 30.11 2.24 -8.99
C ASN A 108 30.72 1.10 -9.81
N LEU A 109 29.90 0.15 -10.23
CA LEU A 109 30.31 -0.98 -11.07
C LEU A 109 30.21 -0.71 -12.57
N GLY A 110 29.67 0.46 -12.97
CA GLY A 110 29.47 0.83 -14.38
C GLY A 110 28.39 -0.02 -15.05
N LEU A 111 27.39 -0.46 -14.30
CA LEU A 111 26.25 -1.23 -14.79
C LEU A 111 25.07 -0.30 -15.11
N GLU A 112 24.34 -0.63 -16.17
CA GLU A 112 23.06 0.03 -16.48
C GLU A 112 21.96 -0.41 -15.52
N VAL A 113 20.90 0.39 -15.42
CA VAL A 113 19.68 0.01 -14.68
C VAL A 113 19.00 -1.14 -15.40
N PRO A 114 18.75 -2.29 -14.76
CA PRO A 114 18.13 -3.43 -15.40
C PRO A 114 16.68 -3.18 -15.81
N ASP A 115 16.29 -3.64 -17.00
CA ASP A 115 14.93 -3.62 -17.50
C ASP A 115 14.34 -5.03 -17.74
N THR A 116 15.18 -6.07 -17.56
CA THR A 116 14.77 -7.46 -17.64
C THR A 116 15.08 -8.24 -16.36
N LEU A 117 14.35 -9.33 -16.16
CA LEU A 117 14.57 -10.25 -15.05
C LEU A 117 16.00 -10.83 -15.01
N ASP A 118 16.56 -11.14 -16.19
CA ASP A 118 17.91 -11.69 -16.29
C ASP A 118 18.97 -10.63 -15.97
N GLU A 119 18.84 -9.42 -16.47
CA GLU A 119 19.75 -8.31 -16.13
C GLU A 119 19.69 -7.96 -14.65
N PHE A 120 18.50 -8.01 -14.06
CA PHE A 120 18.34 -7.78 -12.62
C PHE A 120 19.08 -8.83 -11.79
N ARG A 121 18.93 -10.12 -12.15
CA ARG A 121 19.68 -11.20 -11.50
C ARG A 121 21.19 -11.02 -11.68
N ASP A 122 21.63 -10.70 -12.89
CA ASP A 122 23.04 -10.54 -13.21
C ASP A 122 23.66 -9.33 -12.47
N ALA A 123 22.89 -8.24 -12.28
CA ALA A 123 23.30 -7.12 -11.44
C ALA A 123 23.46 -7.53 -9.96
N LEU A 124 22.52 -8.30 -9.41
CA LEU A 124 22.64 -8.81 -8.04
C LEU A 124 23.87 -9.73 -7.86
N MET A 125 24.16 -10.58 -8.86
CA MET A 125 25.36 -11.40 -8.87
C MET A 125 26.63 -10.53 -8.91
N ALA A 126 26.65 -9.52 -9.77
CA ALA A 126 27.78 -8.60 -9.89
C ALA A 126 28.03 -7.83 -8.57
N PHE A 127 27.00 -7.47 -7.82
CA PHE A 127 27.17 -6.82 -6.52
C PHE A 127 27.93 -7.72 -5.55
N GLN A 128 27.55 -8.99 -5.41
CA GLN A 128 28.25 -9.94 -4.54
C GLN A 128 29.67 -10.24 -5.01
N GLU A 129 29.87 -10.48 -6.31
CA GLU A 129 31.16 -10.83 -6.88
C GLU A 129 32.20 -9.72 -6.73
N ASN A 130 31.76 -8.46 -6.70
CA ASN A 130 32.63 -7.29 -6.65
C ASN A 130 32.61 -6.56 -5.30
N ASP A 131 32.00 -7.15 -4.26
CA ASP A 131 31.90 -6.52 -2.92
C ASP A 131 31.42 -5.06 -3.05
N ALA A 132 30.20 -4.89 -3.56
CA ALA A 132 29.67 -3.57 -3.94
C ALA A 132 29.54 -2.61 -2.76
N ASN A 133 29.42 -3.11 -1.54
CA ASN A 133 29.38 -2.33 -0.31
C ASN A 133 30.80 -2.04 0.27
N GLY A 134 31.84 -2.72 -0.22
CA GLY A 134 33.25 -2.47 0.13
C GLY A 134 33.65 -2.99 1.51
N ASN A 135 32.95 -3.94 2.08
CA ASN A 135 33.21 -4.44 3.43
C ASN A 135 34.17 -5.67 3.46
N GLY A 136 34.51 -6.25 2.30
CA GLY A 136 35.38 -7.43 2.15
C GLY A 136 34.66 -8.76 2.26
N GLU A 137 33.33 -8.78 2.30
CA GLU A 137 32.49 -9.97 2.38
C GLU A 137 31.51 -10.01 1.19
N GLN A 138 31.00 -11.18 0.84
CA GLN A 138 29.99 -11.36 -0.19
C GLN A 138 28.62 -11.47 0.47
N ASP A 139 28.11 -10.37 0.98
CA ASP A 139 26.89 -10.31 1.79
C ASP A 139 25.78 -9.44 1.21
N GLU A 140 25.94 -8.95 -0.03
CA GLU A 140 24.99 -8.15 -0.77
C GLU A 140 23.79 -8.98 -1.18
N LYS A 141 22.70 -8.89 -0.44
CA LYS A 141 21.49 -9.68 -0.68
C LYS A 141 20.25 -8.82 -0.87
N MET A 142 19.32 -9.35 -1.63
CA MET A 142 18.00 -8.79 -1.77
C MET A 142 17.10 -9.21 -0.60
N ILE A 143 16.29 -8.29 -0.08
CA ILE A 143 15.15 -8.63 0.78
C ILE A 143 13.92 -8.89 -0.09
N TYR A 144 13.49 -10.13 -0.11
CA TYR A 144 12.29 -10.55 -0.81
C TYR A 144 11.71 -11.82 -0.20
N THR A 145 10.44 -11.79 0.15
CA THR A 145 9.69 -12.99 0.53
C THR A 145 8.86 -13.44 -0.68
N PRO A 146 8.96 -14.71 -1.13
CA PRO A 146 8.22 -15.20 -2.28
C PRO A 146 6.72 -14.91 -2.18
N SER A 147 6.21 -14.12 -3.12
CA SER A 147 4.82 -13.69 -3.20
C SER A 147 4.45 -13.35 -4.64
N PHE A 148 3.17 -13.30 -4.95
CA PHE A 148 2.74 -12.92 -6.30
C PHE A 148 2.84 -11.41 -6.58
N THR A 149 3.07 -10.57 -5.57
CA THR A 149 2.95 -9.12 -5.70
C THR A 149 3.99 -8.49 -6.63
N TYR A 150 5.24 -8.96 -6.59
CA TYR A 150 6.33 -8.22 -7.22
C TYR A 150 6.86 -8.84 -8.52
N PHE A 151 7.37 -10.07 -8.49
CA PHE A 151 7.95 -10.68 -9.70
C PHE A 151 6.93 -11.40 -10.58
N ALA A 152 5.81 -11.86 -10.03
CA ALA A 152 4.82 -12.60 -10.79
C ALA A 152 4.24 -11.83 -12.00
N PRO A 153 4.01 -10.49 -11.92
CA PRO A 153 3.58 -9.69 -13.07
C PRO A 153 4.51 -9.76 -14.28
N SER A 154 5.82 -9.92 -14.08
CA SER A 154 6.79 -10.09 -15.17
C SER A 154 6.58 -11.39 -15.98
N PHE A 155 5.86 -12.36 -15.42
CA PHE A 155 5.46 -13.59 -16.09
C PHE A 155 4.00 -13.57 -16.58
N GLY A 156 3.34 -12.41 -16.56
CA GLY A 156 1.94 -12.26 -16.94
C GLY A 156 0.96 -12.83 -15.91
N LEU A 157 1.40 -13.05 -14.67
CA LEU A 157 0.55 -13.50 -13.57
C LEU A 157 -0.08 -12.32 -12.84
N PRO A 158 -1.31 -12.48 -12.30
CA PRO A 158 -1.86 -11.51 -11.37
C PRO A 158 -1.00 -11.38 -10.11
N ALA A 159 -0.87 -10.16 -9.59
CA ALA A 159 -0.12 -9.89 -8.36
C ALA A 159 -0.85 -10.30 -7.06
N GLY A 160 -2.07 -10.80 -7.16
CA GLY A 160 -2.87 -11.32 -6.06
C GLY A 160 -3.47 -12.68 -6.37
N LEU A 161 -4.02 -13.34 -5.36
CA LEU A 161 -4.62 -14.68 -5.52
C LEU A 161 -5.85 -14.68 -6.43
N LEU A 162 -6.55 -13.56 -6.56
CA LEU A 162 -7.69 -13.38 -7.45
C LEU A 162 -7.73 -11.92 -7.93
N MET A 163 -7.69 -11.73 -9.24
CA MET A 163 -7.81 -10.42 -9.88
C MET A 163 -8.67 -10.54 -11.16
N ILE A 164 -9.20 -9.44 -11.62
CA ILE A 164 -9.92 -9.38 -12.90
C ILE A 164 -8.93 -9.04 -14.01
N ASP A 165 -8.91 -9.88 -15.03
CA ASP A 165 -8.21 -9.58 -16.28
C ASP A 165 -9.05 -8.58 -17.08
N MET A 166 -8.48 -7.42 -17.37
CA MET A 166 -9.20 -6.32 -18.02
C MET A 166 -9.44 -6.55 -19.52
N ASP A 167 -8.72 -7.46 -20.14
CA ASP A 167 -8.93 -7.78 -21.56
C ASP A 167 -10.18 -8.61 -21.82
N ASP A 168 -10.46 -9.57 -20.93
CA ASP A 168 -11.59 -10.50 -21.10
C ASP A 168 -12.63 -10.43 -19.99
N ASN A 169 -12.42 -9.55 -19.01
CA ASN A 169 -13.28 -9.32 -17.84
C ASN A 169 -13.56 -10.60 -17.05
N THR A 170 -12.56 -11.47 -16.93
CA THR A 170 -12.67 -12.71 -16.17
C THR A 170 -11.76 -12.73 -14.97
N ALA A 171 -12.17 -13.44 -13.92
CA ALA A 171 -11.34 -13.66 -12.75
C ALA A 171 -10.17 -14.59 -13.06
N LYS A 172 -8.96 -14.17 -12.73
CA LYS A 172 -7.73 -14.95 -12.88
C LYS A 172 -7.10 -15.19 -11.51
N SER A 173 -6.50 -16.36 -11.38
CA SER A 173 -5.66 -16.71 -10.23
C SER A 173 -4.33 -17.28 -10.72
N PRO A 174 -3.19 -16.84 -10.16
CA PRO A 174 -1.89 -17.38 -10.52
C PRO A 174 -1.80 -18.89 -10.27
N LEU A 175 -2.57 -19.42 -9.31
CA LEU A 175 -2.61 -20.86 -9.02
C LEU A 175 -3.18 -21.71 -10.16
N LEU A 176 -3.93 -21.10 -11.07
CA LEU A 176 -4.54 -21.78 -12.23
C LEU A 176 -3.76 -21.55 -13.53
N MET A 177 -2.74 -20.69 -13.52
CA MET A 177 -1.91 -20.33 -14.67
C MET A 177 -0.58 -21.12 -14.63
N LYS A 178 -0.67 -22.43 -14.85
CA LYS A 178 0.40 -23.39 -14.54
C LYS A 178 1.76 -23.05 -15.19
N ASP A 179 1.77 -22.73 -16.48
CA ASP A 179 3.03 -22.55 -17.21
C ASP A 179 3.75 -21.29 -16.71
N GLN A 180 3.05 -20.18 -16.56
CA GLN A 180 3.58 -18.93 -16.03
C GLN A 180 4.00 -19.08 -14.56
N LEU A 181 3.24 -19.84 -13.78
CA LEU A 181 3.57 -20.12 -12.37
C LEU A 181 4.88 -20.91 -12.24
N VAL A 182 5.09 -21.91 -13.11
CA VAL A 182 6.34 -22.69 -13.13
C VAL A 182 7.53 -21.80 -13.50
N GLU A 183 7.41 -20.93 -14.50
CA GLU A 183 8.45 -19.99 -14.90
C GLU A 183 8.80 -19.03 -13.74
N TYR A 184 7.79 -18.45 -13.11
CA TYR A 184 7.96 -17.58 -11.94
C TYR A 184 8.69 -18.30 -10.78
N ILE A 185 8.23 -19.49 -10.40
CA ILE A 185 8.86 -20.28 -9.33
C ILE A 185 10.31 -20.60 -9.69
N THR A 186 10.58 -20.97 -10.94
CA THR A 186 11.94 -21.30 -11.42
C THR A 186 12.85 -20.07 -11.30
N TYR A 187 12.38 -18.89 -11.68
CA TYR A 187 13.14 -17.65 -11.54
C TYR A 187 13.43 -17.32 -10.07
N VAL A 188 12.43 -17.29 -9.20
CA VAL A 188 12.62 -17.00 -7.78
C VAL A 188 13.56 -18.02 -7.13
N LYS A 189 13.39 -19.30 -7.47
CA LYS A 189 14.31 -20.35 -7.03
C LYS A 189 15.75 -20.09 -7.49
N SER A 190 15.96 -19.62 -8.70
CA SER A 190 17.29 -19.28 -9.19
C SER A 190 17.96 -18.17 -8.37
N LEU A 191 17.20 -17.16 -7.92
CA LEU A 191 17.73 -16.13 -7.03
C LEU A 191 18.15 -16.70 -5.67
N ILE A 192 17.35 -17.63 -5.11
CA ILE A 192 17.65 -18.29 -3.84
C ILE A 192 18.86 -19.23 -3.98
N ASP A 193 18.90 -20.07 -5.02
CA ASP A 193 19.98 -21.03 -5.25
C ASP A 193 21.35 -20.34 -5.48
N ASN A 194 21.35 -19.13 -6.04
CA ASN A 194 22.52 -18.28 -6.19
C ASN A 194 22.82 -17.43 -4.94
N ASN A 195 22.14 -17.67 -3.82
CA ASN A 195 22.31 -16.93 -2.56
C ASN A 195 22.07 -15.41 -2.66
N LEU A 196 21.27 -14.96 -3.63
CA LEU A 196 20.96 -13.54 -3.88
C LEU A 196 19.86 -13.00 -2.96
N ILE A 197 19.05 -13.86 -2.36
CA ILE A 197 17.98 -13.48 -1.44
C ILE A 197 18.40 -13.74 0.01
N ASP A 198 18.13 -12.79 0.87
CA ASP A 198 18.30 -12.96 2.33
C ASP A 198 17.14 -13.77 2.90
N THR A 199 17.31 -15.10 2.93
CA THR A 199 16.28 -16.01 3.47
C THR A 199 16.08 -15.86 4.98
N ASP A 200 17.03 -15.29 5.71
CA ASP A 200 16.88 -15.00 7.14
C ASP A 200 15.91 -13.82 7.38
N ALA A 201 15.60 -13.05 6.35
CA ALA A 201 14.66 -11.92 6.43
C ALA A 201 13.20 -12.33 6.18
N PHE A 202 12.88 -13.57 5.81
CA PHE A 202 11.54 -13.98 5.40
C PHE A 202 10.59 -13.73 6.55
N ASP A 203 10.48 -13.92 7.61
CA ASP A 203 9.47 -13.64 8.64
C ASP A 203 9.90 -12.56 9.64
N LYS A 204 10.75 -11.61 9.21
CA LYS A 204 11.25 -10.58 10.12
C LYS A 204 10.34 -9.37 10.20
N SER A 205 10.37 -8.70 11.35
CA SER A 205 9.69 -7.43 11.52
C SER A 205 10.34 -6.33 10.68
N GLY A 206 9.58 -5.28 10.38
CA GLY A 206 10.10 -4.12 9.67
C GLY A 206 11.33 -3.50 10.33
N GLU A 207 11.43 -3.54 11.67
CA GLU A 207 12.61 -3.04 12.39
C GLU A 207 13.90 -3.79 12.04
N VAL A 208 13.82 -5.12 11.90
CA VAL A 208 14.97 -5.94 11.49
C VAL A 208 15.36 -5.66 10.05
N ILE A 209 14.38 -5.47 9.17
CA ILE A 209 14.61 -5.09 7.77
C ILE A 209 15.32 -3.74 7.69
N ILE A 210 14.86 -2.74 8.43
CA ILE A 210 15.50 -1.41 8.53
C ILE A 210 16.96 -1.54 9.01
N GLN A 211 17.21 -2.31 10.05
CA GLN A 211 18.57 -2.54 10.55
C GLN A 211 19.48 -3.17 9.49
N LYS A 212 18.97 -4.13 8.72
CA LYS A 212 19.72 -4.74 7.60
C LYS A 212 20.01 -3.72 6.49
N MET A 213 19.06 -2.87 6.14
CA MET A 213 19.31 -1.77 5.19
C MET A 213 20.40 -0.81 5.71
N GLN A 214 20.34 -0.42 6.97
CA GLN A 214 21.32 0.46 7.61
C GLN A 214 22.72 -0.18 7.72
N SER A 215 22.81 -1.51 7.73
CA SER A 215 24.11 -2.21 7.70
C SER A 215 24.77 -2.21 6.31
N ASN A 216 24.15 -1.61 5.32
CA ASN A 216 24.65 -1.51 3.94
C ASN A 216 24.86 -2.87 3.24
N THR A 217 24.08 -3.88 3.59
CA THR A 217 24.18 -5.24 2.99
C THR A 217 23.03 -5.55 2.04
N ILE A 218 22.04 -4.65 1.91
CA ILE A 218 20.85 -4.90 1.09
C ILE A 218 21.00 -4.29 -0.30
N SER A 219 21.13 -5.18 -1.29
CA SER A 219 21.32 -4.85 -2.70
C SER A 219 20.03 -4.39 -3.39
N ALA A 220 18.91 -5.01 -3.01
CA ALA A 220 17.59 -4.73 -3.57
C ALA A 220 16.48 -5.07 -2.56
N THR A 221 15.33 -4.48 -2.76
CA THR A 221 14.11 -4.76 -1.98
C THR A 221 12.90 -4.66 -2.89
N CYS A 222 11.74 -4.99 -2.35
CA CYS A 222 10.45 -4.80 -3.02
C CYS A 222 9.59 -3.90 -2.17
N ASP A 223 9.14 -2.79 -2.74
CA ASP A 223 8.33 -1.80 -2.04
C ASP A 223 7.61 -0.89 -3.04
N TRP A 224 6.96 0.13 -2.55
CA TRP A 224 6.33 1.17 -3.34
C TRP A 224 7.39 2.04 -4.02
N ALA A 225 7.40 2.05 -5.34
CA ALA A 225 8.43 2.72 -6.14
C ALA A 225 8.56 4.22 -5.85
N LEU A 226 7.43 4.88 -5.59
CA LEU A 226 7.37 6.33 -5.40
C LEU A 226 7.55 6.76 -3.95
N LEU A 227 7.51 5.81 -3.02
CA LEU A 227 7.68 6.07 -1.59
C LEU A 227 9.14 6.10 -1.17
N THR A 228 10.04 6.59 -1.86
CA THR A 228 11.48 6.78 -1.60
C THR A 228 11.96 6.72 -0.13
N THR A 229 11.13 6.13 0.75
CA THR A 229 11.41 5.99 2.18
C THR A 229 12.62 5.11 2.44
N ASN A 230 12.91 4.19 1.53
CA ASN A 230 14.05 3.28 1.68
C ASN A 230 15.39 4.00 1.56
N ASP A 231 15.47 5.09 0.82
CA ASP A 231 16.69 5.90 0.72
C ASP A 231 17.12 6.46 2.07
N VAL A 232 16.17 6.78 2.94
CA VAL A 232 16.43 7.28 4.30
C VAL A 232 17.27 6.30 5.11
N TYR A 233 17.08 4.99 4.89
CA TYR A 233 17.80 3.96 5.66
C TYR A 233 19.23 3.74 5.17
N VAL A 234 19.55 4.14 3.95
CA VAL A 234 20.89 4.00 3.35
C VAL A 234 21.60 5.33 3.12
N GLN A 235 21.01 6.44 3.54
CA GLN A 235 21.53 7.79 3.32
C GLN A 235 22.93 7.99 3.94
N ASP A 236 23.21 7.41 5.11
CA ASP A 236 24.51 7.55 5.80
C ASP A 236 25.67 6.94 5.01
N VAL A 237 25.38 5.99 4.14
CA VAL A 237 26.37 5.35 3.27
C VAL A 237 26.30 5.87 1.84
N GLY A 238 25.56 6.96 1.59
CA GLY A 238 25.36 7.52 0.25
C GLY A 238 24.50 6.64 -0.65
N GLY A 239 23.75 5.71 -0.06
CA GLY A 239 22.94 4.76 -0.81
C GLY A 239 21.71 5.40 -1.42
N VAL A 240 21.34 4.92 -2.59
CA VAL A 240 20.12 5.33 -3.32
C VAL A 240 19.47 4.10 -3.92
N TYR A 241 18.20 3.88 -3.63
CA TYR A 241 17.38 2.88 -4.32
C TYR A 241 16.72 3.46 -5.56
N TRP A 242 16.70 2.66 -6.64
CA TRP A 242 16.05 3.01 -7.89
C TRP A 242 14.98 2.00 -8.25
N PRO A 243 13.78 2.43 -8.61
CA PRO A 243 12.71 1.54 -9.03
C PRO A 243 12.99 0.97 -10.42
N VAL A 244 12.63 -0.29 -10.64
CA VAL A 244 12.82 -0.98 -11.92
C VAL A 244 11.53 -1.67 -12.37
N MET A 245 11.31 -1.65 -13.69
CA MET A 245 10.21 -2.34 -14.35
C MET A 245 10.80 -3.52 -15.11
N LEU A 246 10.71 -4.71 -14.52
CA LEU A 246 11.40 -5.89 -15.05
C LEU A 246 10.49 -6.67 -16.01
N GLY A 247 10.70 -6.50 -17.31
CA GLY A 247 10.13 -7.38 -18.32
C GLY A 247 10.76 -8.78 -18.28
N LYS A 248 10.09 -9.77 -18.86
CA LYS A 248 10.69 -11.08 -19.07
C LYS A 248 11.77 -11.04 -20.17
N ASN A 249 11.54 -10.23 -21.22
CA ASN A 249 12.46 -9.98 -22.31
C ASN A 249 12.59 -8.48 -22.54
N GLU A 250 13.64 -8.08 -23.27
CA GLU A 250 13.89 -6.69 -23.64
C GLU A 250 12.66 -6.06 -24.31
N GLY A 251 12.24 -4.90 -23.82
CA GLY A 251 11.09 -4.14 -24.32
C GLY A 251 9.72 -4.69 -23.89
N GLU A 252 9.67 -5.78 -23.11
CA GLU A 252 8.43 -6.24 -22.50
C GLU A 252 8.15 -5.45 -21.20
N ILE A 253 6.87 -5.20 -20.95
CA ILE A 253 6.40 -4.54 -19.75
C ILE A 253 5.71 -5.60 -18.88
N PRO A 254 6.00 -5.66 -17.57
CA PRO A 254 5.27 -6.56 -16.67
C PRO A 254 3.78 -6.23 -16.67
N ALA A 255 2.96 -7.23 -16.39
CA ALA A 255 1.52 -7.05 -16.27
C ALA A 255 1.19 -6.03 -15.17
N THR A 256 0.74 -4.85 -15.57
CA THR A 256 0.43 -3.77 -14.64
C THR A 256 -0.93 -3.98 -13.96
N ILE A 257 -1.09 -3.40 -12.80
CA ILE A 257 -2.25 -3.56 -11.96
C ILE A 257 -2.95 -2.23 -11.83
N ALA A 258 -4.21 -2.16 -12.25
CA ALA A 258 -5.07 -1.07 -11.82
C ALA A 258 -5.37 -1.27 -10.34
N GLU A 259 -4.90 -0.40 -9.49
CA GLU A 259 -5.50 -0.26 -8.18
C GLU A 259 -6.87 0.41 -8.33
N ASP A 260 -7.80 -0.02 -7.50
CA ASP A 260 -9.04 0.72 -7.35
C ASP A 260 -8.73 2.17 -7.04
N SER A 261 -9.34 3.06 -7.81
CA SER A 261 -9.32 4.48 -7.49
C SER A 261 -9.82 4.75 -6.06
N TYR A 262 -10.41 3.73 -5.41
CA TYR A 262 -10.99 3.81 -4.08
C TYR A 262 -10.52 2.63 -3.22
N SER A 263 -9.56 2.88 -2.35
CA SER A 263 -9.15 1.91 -1.34
C SER A 263 -9.70 2.32 0.02
N ILE A 264 -10.52 1.45 0.63
CA ILE A 264 -10.97 1.67 2.00
C ILE A 264 -9.78 1.43 2.94
N LYS A 265 -9.23 2.51 3.49
CA LYS A 265 -8.06 2.45 4.40
C LYS A 265 -8.45 2.31 5.87
N ALA A 266 -9.57 2.89 6.24
CA ALA A 266 -10.10 2.75 7.59
C ALA A 266 -11.62 2.82 7.59
N ARG A 267 -12.21 2.32 8.66
CA ARG A 267 -13.64 2.36 8.90
C ARG A 267 -13.88 3.05 10.23
N PHE A 268 -14.62 4.15 10.24
CA PHE A 268 -14.96 4.86 11.46
C PHE A 268 -16.40 4.58 11.86
N GLY A 269 -16.56 3.93 13.00
CA GLY A 269 -17.87 3.65 13.59
C GLY A 269 -18.25 4.68 14.64
N VAL A 270 -19.53 5.05 14.66
CA VAL A 270 -20.14 5.90 15.70
C VAL A 270 -20.77 4.99 16.72
N THR A 271 -20.41 5.15 17.99
CA THR A 271 -20.96 4.27 19.05
C THR A 271 -22.27 4.81 19.61
N LYS A 272 -23.06 3.91 20.20
CA LYS A 272 -24.32 4.27 20.89
C LYS A 272 -24.18 5.27 22.04
N ASN A 273 -22.92 5.50 22.49
CA ASN A 273 -22.67 6.47 23.58
C ASN A 273 -22.51 7.89 23.05
N CYS A 274 -22.36 8.08 21.73
CA CYS A 274 -22.26 9.39 21.13
C CYS A 274 -23.52 10.22 21.42
N LYS A 275 -23.29 11.43 21.91
CA LYS A 275 -24.36 12.37 22.27
C LYS A 275 -24.49 13.54 21.32
N ASP A 276 -23.42 13.82 20.57
CA ASP A 276 -23.35 14.92 19.64
C ASP A 276 -23.15 14.40 18.22
N LEU A 277 -24.25 13.99 17.61
CA LEU A 277 -24.26 13.47 16.24
C LEU A 277 -23.98 14.55 15.20
N GLN A 278 -24.31 15.82 15.51
CA GLN A 278 -23.97 16.94 14.64
C GLN A 278 -22.45 17.09 14.54
N ALA A 279 -21.74 17.09 15.67
CA ALA A 279 -20.27 17.19 15.64
C ALA A 279 -19.61 16.04 14.90
N VAL A 280 -20.20 14.83 14.94
CA VAL A 280 -19.70 13.69 14.15
C VAL A 280 -19.92 13.91 12.65
N ALA A 281 -21.09 14.41 12.25
CA ALA A 281 -21.37 14.73 10.84
C ALA A 281 -20.46 15.86 10.34
N ASP A 282 -20.27 16.91 11.13
CA ASP A 282 -19.36 18.03 10.80
C ASP A 282 -17.92 17.53 10.63
N LEU A 283 -17.46 16.58 11.46
CA LEU A 283 -16.16 15.97 11.33
C LEU A 283 -16.05 15.16 10.01
N PHE A 284 -17.07 14.37 9.69
CA PHE A 284 -17.08 13.63 8.44
C PHE A 284 -17.12 14.57 7.23
N ASP A 285 -17.96 15.60 7.26
CA ASP A 285 -17.99 16.62 6.20
C ASP A 285 -16.63 17.33 6.01
N MET A 286 -15.93 17.62 7.12
CA MET A 286 -14.60 18.21 7.07
C MET A 286 -13.58 17.25 6.44
N ILE A 287 -13.62 15.97 6.80
CA ILE A 287 -12.69 14.95 6.28
C ILE A 287 -12.77 14.83 4.75
N PHE A 288 -13.94 15.07 4.17
CA PHE A 288 -14.17 15.01 2.72
C PHE A 288 -14.05 16.37 2.03
N THR A 289 -13.03 17.17 2.41
CA THR A 289 -12.71 18.46 1.79
C THR A 289 -11.24 18.53 1.35
N ASP A 290 -10.97 19.34 0.34
CA ASP A 290 -9.60 19.67 -0.09
C ASP A 290 -8.79 20.33 1.02
N GLU A 291 -9.43 21.14 1.87
CA GLU A 291 -8.77 21.77 3.02
C GLU A 291 -8.20 20.72 3.96
N TYR A 292 -8.99 19.69 4.27
CA TYR A 292 -8.52 18.59 5.11
C TYR A 292 -7.42 17.77 4.43
N ALA A 293 -7.55 17.48 3.14
CA ALA A 293 -6.52 16.80 2.36
C ALA A 293 -5.20 17.59 2.41
N ASN A 294 -5.25 18.90 2.17
CA ASN A 294 -4.11 19.78 2.26
C ASN A 294 -3.50 19.78 3.67
N LEU A 295 -4.33 19.83 4.70
CA LEU A 295 -3.87 19.78 6.09
C LEU A 295 -3.13 18.47 6.38
N CYS A 296 -3.63 17.33 5.88
CA CYS A 296 -3.00 16.02 6.07
C CYS A 296 -1.66 15.90 5.34
N PHE A 297 -1.54 16.45 4.12
CA PHE A 297 -0.34 16.29 3.28
C PHE A 297 0.73 17.34 3.54
N TYR A 298 0.33 18.58 3.58
CA TYR A 298 1.26 19.70 3.68
C TYR A 298 1.30 20.32 5.09
N GLY A 299 0.24 20.09 5.89
CA GLY A 299 0.12 20.68 7.21
C GLY A 299 -0.37 22.13 7.14
N VAL A 300 0.31 23.03 7.85
CA VAL A 300 -0.09 24.41 8.04
C VAL A 300 0.82 25.37 7.26
N GLU A 301 0.24 26.17 6.38
CA GLU A 301 0.99 27.19 5.63
C GLU A 301 1.74 28.14 6.56
N GLY A 302 2.99 28.45 6.20
CA GLY A 302 3.89 29.27 7.00
C GLY A 302 4.52 28.54 8.20
N VAL A 303 4.13 27.28 8.47
CA VAL A 303 4.68 26.44 9.55
C VAL A 303 5.37 25.20 8.99
N THR A 304 4.67 24.43 8.17
CA THR A 304 5.16 23.17 7.60
C THR A 304 5.45 23.28 6.11
N TYR A 305 4.86 24.23 5.43
CA TYR A 305 5.15 24.55 4.05
C TYR A 305 4.94 26.03 3.75
N THR A 306 5.48 26.49 2.63
CA THR A 306 5.23 27.82 2.05
C THR A 306 4.70 27.66 0.63
N VAL A 307 3.95 28.65 0.16
CA VAL A 307 3.48 28.71 -1.23
C VAL A 307 4.39 29.65 -2.01
N GLY A 308 4.98 29.16 -3.09
CA GLY A 308 5.77 29.96 -4.03
C GLY A 308 4.94 30.81 -4.98
N ASP A 309 5.62 31.60 -5.80
CA ASP A 309 4.97 32.57 -6.71
C ASP A 309 4.06 31.93 -7.77
N ASN A 310 4.33 30.67 -8.13
CA ASN A 310 3.55 29.88 -9.08
C ASN A 310 2.46 29.02 -8.41
N GLY A 311 2.29 29.13 -7.08
CA GLY A 311 1.35 28.33 -6.32
C GLY A 311 1.90 26.97 -5.87
N GLU A 312 3.17 26.66 -6.17
CA GLU A 312 3.82 25.45 -5.70
C GLU A 312 3.95 25.44 -4.18
N LYS A 313 3.76 24.29 -3.55
CA LYS A 313 3.87 24.11 -2.11
C LYS A 313 5.25 23.57 -1.76
N ASN A 314 6.06 24.40 -1.14
CA ASN A 314 7.42 24.08 -0.71
C ASN A 314 7.41 23.64 0.74
N MET A 315 7.63 22.34 0.99
CA MET A 315 7.74 21.79 2.34
C MET A 315 8.94 22.37 3.07
N ASP A 316 8.79 22.63 4.37
CA ASP A 316 9.91 23.04 5.22
C ASP A 316 11.03 21.99 5.12
N PRO A 317 12.29 22.39 4.85
CA PRO A 317 13.42 21.46 4.67
C PRO A 317 13.61 20.48 5.81
N ARG A 318 13.22 20.84 7.05
CA ARG A 318 13.31 19.95 8.21
C ARG A 318 12.55 18.64 8.04
N PHE A 319 11.46 18.63 7.28
CA PHE A 319 10.69 17.40 6.99
C PHE A 319 11.40 16.47 6.01
N LYS A 320 12.46 16.94 5.35
CA LYS A 320 13.33 16.15 4.46
C LYS A 320 14.57 15.62 5.19
N GLU A 321 14.82 16.05 6.43
CA GLU A 321 15.96 15.61 7.22
C GLU A 321 15.72 14.22 7.81
N ARG A 322 16.68 13.32 7.62
CA ARG A 322 16.61 11.94 8.09
C ARG A 322 16.29 11.82 9.57
N ASP A 323 16.99 12.57 10.43
CA ASP A 323 16.81 12.47 11.88
C ASP A 323 15.40 12.88 12.29
N PHE A 324 14.86 13.89 11.65
CA PHE A 324 13.47 14.29 11.86
C PHE A 324 12.50 13.20 11.40
N TYR A 325 12.75 12.59 10.23
CA TYR A 325 11.95 11.49 9.70
C TYR A 325 11.97 10.29 10.65
N LEU A 326 13.15 9.87 11.11
CA LEU A 326 13.29 8.69 11.98
C LEU A 326 12.72 8.94 13.39
N GLU A 327 12.79 10.17 13.88
CA GLU A 327 12.31 10.53 15.22
C GLU A 327 10.81 10.84 15.24
N LYS A 328 10.28 11.53 14.24
CA LYS A 328 8.93 12.10 14.23
C LYS A 328 8.03 11.54 13.12
N GLY A 329 8.59 10.76 12.22
CA GLY A 329 7.94 10.38 10.98
C GLY A 329 8.04 11.47 9.91
N THR A 330 7.52 11.20 8.70
CA THR A 330 7.37 12.25 7.69
C THR A 330 6.34 13.28 8.16
N GLY A 331 6.32 14.45 7.54
CA GLY A 331 5.23 15.42 7.75
C GLY A 331 3.87 14.73 7.62
N GLU A 332 3.72 13.85 6.64
CA GLU A 332 2.60 12.93 6.48
C GLU A 332 2.34 12.10 7.74
N THR A 333 3.34 11.38 8.26
CA THR A 333 3.17 10.51 9.42
C THR A 333 2.82 11.28 10.69
N LEU A 334 3.30 12.52 10.81
CA LEU A 334 2.95 13.39 11.92
C LEU A 334 1.46 13.77 11.93
N PHE A 335 0.90 13.97 10.74
CA PHE A 335 -0.52 14.29 10.59
C PHE A 335 -1.38 13.02 10.58
N TYR A 336 -0.92 11.91 10.01
CA TYR A 336 -1.59 10.61 10.07
C TYR A 336 -1.77 10.09 11.50
N GLY A 337 -0.84 10.35 12.39
CA GLY A 337 -0.94 9.95 13.80
C GLY A 337 -1.91 10.79 14.61
N LEU A 338 -2.28 11.96 14.15
CA LEU A 338 -3.10 12.93 14.88
C LEU A 338 -4.53 13.02 14.39
N LEU A 339 -4.81 12.62 13.15
CA LEU A 339 -6.12 12.79 12.54
C LEU A 339 -6.72 11.44 12.13
N PRO A 340 -8.04 11.29 12.20
CA PRO A 340 -8.72 10.05 11.83
C PRO A 340 -8.69 9.87 10.30
N GLY A 341 -7.72 9.12 9.82
CA GLY A 341 -7.70 8.55 8.49
C GLY A 341 -7.29 9.48 7.34
N ASN A 342 -6.80 8.85 6.28
CA ASN A 342 -6.40 9.49 5.02
C ASN A 342 -7.64 9.69 4.14
N ALA A 343 -8.48 10.65 4.43
CA ALA A 343 -9.78 10.65 3.82
C ALA A 343 -9.83 11.19 2.39
N LEU A 344 -8.94 12.06 1.98
CA LEU A 344 -9.01 12.68 0.65
C LEU A 344 -7.65 13.05 0.08
N ALA A 345 -6.72 12.17 0.31
CA ALA A 345 -5.52 12.31 -0.45
C ALA A 345 -5.81 11.92 -1.89
N THR A 346 -5.95 12.88 -2.74
CA THR A 346 -5.69 12.61 -4.13
C THR A 346 -4.22 12.18 -4.22
N TRP A 347 -3.96 11.02 -4.78
CA TRP A 347 -2.58 10.59 -5.05
C TRP A 347 -1.80 11.62 -5.86
N GLU A 348 -2.48 12.45 -6.64
CA GLU A 348 -1.87 13.56 -7.34
C GLU A 348 -1.11 14.49 -6.39
N THR A 349 -1.69 14.79 -5.23
CA THR A 349 -1.02 15.59 -4.18
C THR A 349 0.16 14.81 -3.57
N TYR A 350 0.00 13.51 -3.38
CA TYR A 350 1.04 12.64 -2.84
C TYR A 350 2.17 12.39 -3.85
N LEU A 351 1.83 12.11 -5.11
CA LEU A 351 2.78 11.94 -6.21
C LEU A 351 3.59 13.20 -6.45
N VAL A 352 2.93 14.35 -6.53
CA VAL A 352 3.61 15.64 -6.69
C VAL A 352 4.58 15.86 -5.53
N GLY A 353 4.16 15.62 -4.29
CA GLY A 353 5.05 15.73 -3.13
C GLY A 353 6.20 14.72 -3.14
N SER A 354 5.98 13.50 -3.66
CA SER A 354 7.04 12.49 -3.81
C SER A 354 7.98 12.80 -4.97
N MET A 355 7.46 13.29 -6.09
CA MET A 355 8.25 13.77 -7.23
C MET A 355 9.09 15.00 -6.87
N GLU A 356 8.58 15.90 -6.02
CA GLU A 356 9.36 17.03 -5.50
C GLU A 356 10.56 16.57 -4.64
N LYS A 357 10.42 15.43 -3.93
CA LYS A 357 11.52 14.82 -3.17
C LYS A 357 12.54 14.12 -4.09
N ARG A 358 12.07 13.52 -5.16
CA ARG A 358 12.85 12.73 -6.13
C ARG A 358 12.48 13.14 -7.57
N PRO A 359 12.83 14.37 -8.00
CA PRO A 359 12.53 14.85 -9.36
C PRO A 359 13.19 13.99 -10.45
N ASP A 360 14.24 13.26 -10.11
CA ASP A 360 14.91 12.26 -10.96
C ASP A 360 14.03 11.04 -11.28
N LEU A 361 12.97 10.80 -10.51
CA LEU A 361 11.99 9.74 -10.77
C LEU A 361 10.73 10.22 -11.52
N ALA A 362 10.65 11.48 -11.91
CA ALA A 362 9.46 12.02 -12.58
C ALA A 362 9.15 11.26 -13.88
N ASP A 363 10.15 11.08 -14.75
CA ASP A 363 10.00 10.36 -16.02
C ASP A 363 9.60 8.89 -15.80
N PHE A 364 10.19 8.22 -14.79
CA PHE A 364 9.81 6.86 -14.40
C PHE A 364 8.34 6.82 -13.99
N SER A 365 7.92 7.75 -13.14
CA SER A 365 6.55 7.81 -12.62
C SER A 365 5.54 8.07 -13.72
N GLU A 366 5.80 9.02 -14.63
CA GLU A 366 4.92 9.29 -15.77
C GLU A 366 4.79 8.09 -16.69
N THR A 367 5.92 7.44 -17.00
CA THR A 367 5.95 6.24 -17.84
C THR A 367 5.18 5.11 -17.20
N TYR A 368 5.44 4.83 -15.91
CA TYR A 368 4.78 3.77 -15.16
C TYR A 368 3.27 3.95 -15.06
N CYS A 369 2.81 5.16 -14.78
CA CYS A 369 1.39 5.47 -14.70
C CYS A 369 0.69 5.38 -16.06
N GLY A 370 1.42 5.63 -17.15
CA GLY A 370 0.90 5.62 -18.53
C GLY A 370 0.72 4.22 -19.13
N TYR A 371 1.24 3.17 -18.51
CA TYR A 371 1.07 1.81 -19.06
C TYR A 371 -0.37 1.32 -19.00
N ASP A 372 -0.76 0.54 -19.99
CA ASP A 372 -2.04 -0.17 -20.01
C ASP A 372 -2.14 -1.13 -18.84
N LYS A 373 -3.27 -1.08 -18.13
CA LYS A 373 -3.55 -1.95 -16.98
C LYS A 373 -4.03 -3.30 -17.48
N LYS A 374 -3.36 -4.36 -17.04
CA LYS A 374 -3.72 -5.74 -17.40
C LYS A 374 -4.66 -6.37 -16.38
N PHE A 375 -4.40 -6.17 -15.10
CA PHE A 375 -5.20 -6.73 -14.03
C PHE A 375 -5.80 -5.64 -13.17
N TRP A 376 -6.99 -5.91 -12.69
CA TRP A 376 -7.70 -5.06 -11.77
C TRP A 376 -7.92 -5.77 -10.44
N TYR A 377 -7.47 -5.14 -9.36
CA TYR A 377 -7.79 -5.57 -8.02
C TYR A 377 -9.18 -5.04 -7.66
N MET A 378 -10.15 -5.93 -7.65
CA MET A 378 -11.51 -5.61 -7.22
C MET A 378 -11.54 -5.57 -5.69
N GLY A 379 -11.28 -4.39 -5.14
CA GLY A 379 -11.33 -4.15 -3.71
C GLY A 379 -12.76 -4.09 -3.16
N ASP A 380 -12.86 -3.88 -1.84
CA ASP A 380 -14.12 -3.76 -1.09
C ASP A 380 -15.07 -2.67 -1.65
N ALA A 381 -14.54 -1.76 -2.45
CA ALA A 381 -15.29 -0.62 -3.00
C ALA A 381 -16.40 -1.00 -4.00
N TYR A 382 -16.34 -2.17 -4.59
CA TYR A 382 -17.27 -2.62 -5.64
C TYR A 382 -18.16 -3.78 -5.21
N LEU A 383 -17.82 -4.44 -4.14
CA LEU A 383 -18.57 -5.56 -3.62
C LEU A 383 -19.62 -5.08 -2.63
N ALA A 384 -20.83 -5.63 -2.72
CA ALA A 384 -21.80 -5.46 -1.64
C ALA A 384 -21.23 -6.04 -0.34
N VAL A 385 -21.55 -5.41 0.79
CA VAL A 385 -21.13 -5.91 2.11
C VAL A 385 -21.78 -7.30 2.32
N PRO A 386 -20.97 -8.37 2.45
CA PRO A 386 -21.53 -9.70 2.75
C PRO A 386 -22.21 -9.70 4.11
N SER A 387 -23.15 -10.63 4.33
CA SER A 387 -23.67 -10.88 5.68
C SER A 387 -22.53 -11.35 6.61
N ALA A 388 -22.73 -11.29 7.92
CA ALA A 388 -21.74 -11.75 8.89
C ALA A 388 -21.38 -13.23 8.66
N GLU A 389 -22.38 -14.09 8.34
CA GLU A 389 -22.14 -15.51 8.03
C GLU A 389 -21.31 -15.71 6.75
N GLU A 390 -21.62 -14.97 5.68
CA GLU A 390 -20.84 -15.01 4.44
C GLU A 390 -19.42 -14.49 4.65
N THR A 391 -19.24 -13.43 5.46
CA THR A 391 -17.93 -12.89 5.79
C THR A 391 -17.08 -13.93 6.53
N ASP A 392 -17.65 -14.64 7.50
CA ASP A 392 -16.94 -15.70 8.22
C ASP A 392 -16.55 -16.87 7.29
N GLN A 393 -17.44 -17.27 6.39
CA GLN A 393 -17.16 -18.31 5.39
C GLN A 393 -16.07 -17.87 4.40
N LEU A 394 -16.15 -16.64 3.90
CA LEU A 394 -15.13 -16.08 2.99
C LEU A 394 -13.78 -15.97 3.68
N ALA A 395 -13.73 -15.51 4.93
CA ALA A 395 -12.50 -15.40 5.70
C ALA A 395 -11.85 -16.77 5.91
N GLN A 396 -12.62 -17.80 6.23
CA GLN A 396 -12.10 -19.16 6.38
C GLN A 396 -11.52 -19.69 5.06
N ILE A 397 -12.27 -19.59 3.97
CA ILE A 397 -11.84 -20.05 2.64
C ILE A 397 -10.58 -19.30 2.19
N SER A 398 -10.57 -17.98 2.33
CA SER A 398 -9.44 -17.12 1.95
C SER A 398 -8.19 -17.45 2.76
N ASN A 399 -8.32 -17.65 4.07
CA ASN A 399 -7.19 -18.02 4.94
C ASN A 399 -6.63 -19.39 4.60
N ASP A 400 -7.48 -20.38 4.33
CA ASP A 400 -7.05 -21.71 3.94
C ASP A 400 -6.29 -21.69 2.60
N ILE A 401 -6.82 -20.97 1.61
CA ILE A 401 -6.16 -20.82 0.30
C ILE A 401 -4.85 -20.04 0.44
N ALA A 402 -4.84 -18.94 1.16
CA ALA A 402 -3.64 -18.13 1.35
C ALA A 402 -2.54 -18.90 2.09
N THR A 403 -2.89 -19.61 3.14
CA THR A 403 -1.95 -20.46 3.91
C THR A 403 -1.36 -21.54 3.02
N TYR A 404 -2.21 -22.30 2.34
CA TYR A 404 -1.76 -23.37 1.43
C TYR A 404 -0.87 -22.81 0.30
N SER A 405 -1.28 -21.69 -0.29
CA SER A 405 -0.56 -21.03 -1.37
C SER A 405 0.82 -20.55 -0.94
N ASN A 406 0.91 -19.84 0.19
CA ASN A 406 2.15 -19.32 0.73
C ASN A 406 3.11 -20.46 1.13
N GLU A 407 2.62 -21.46 1.85
CA GLU A 407 3.44 -22.62 2.21
C GLU A 407 3.94 -23.39 0.99
N THR A 408 3.09 -23.58 -0.02
CA THR A 408 3.45 -24.28 -1.25
C THR A 408 4.47 -23.47 -2.07
N LEU A 409 4.27 -22.18 -2.20
CA LEU A 409 5.20 -21.29 -2.88
C LEU A 409 6.56 -21.28 -2.20
N MET A 410 6.60 -21.14 -0.87
CA MET A 410 7.83 -21.21 -0.08
C MET A 410 8.54 -22.57 -0.27
N LYS A 411 7.81 -23.67 -0.17
CA LYS A 411 8.41 -25.00 -0.39
C LYS A 411 8.95 -25.17 -1.81
N ALA A 412 8.19 -24.71 -2.83
CA ALA A 412 8.59 -24.83 -4.23
C ALA A 412 9.84 -23.98 -4.58
N THR A 413 10.03 -22.86 -3.90
CA THR A 413 11.19 -21.95 -4.14
C THR A 413 12.40 -22.30 -3.27
N THR A 414 12.21 -22.84 -2.06
CA THR A 414 13.32 -23.08 -1.10
C THR A 414 13.77 -24.53 -0.99
N CYS A 415 12.93 -25.51 -1.38
CA CYS A 415 13.33 -26.91 -1.29
C CYS A 415 14.36 -27.27 -2.38
N ALA A 416 15.37 -28.05 -1.99
CA ALA A 416 16.27 -28.69 -2.95
C ALA A 416 15.45 -29.58 -3.89
N SER A 417 15.72 -29.50 -5.20
CA SER A 417 15.13 -30.33 -6.25
C SER A 417 15.54 -31.79 -6.13
#